data_ca1d8416cc57da8c82c20923e80ef61a
#
_entry.id   ca1d8416cc57da8c82c20923e80ef61a
#
_cell.length_a   1.000
_cell.length_b   1.000
_cell.length_c   1.000
_cell.angle_alpha   90.00
_cell.angle_beta   90.00
_cell.angle_gamma   90.00
#
_symmetry.space_group_name_H-M   'P 1'
#
loop_
_entity.id
_entity.type
_entity.pdbx_description
1 polymer ?
#
loop_
_entity_poly.entity_id
_entity_poly.type
_entity_poly.pdbx_seq_one_letter_code
_entity_poly.pdbx_strand_id
1 'polypeptide(L)'
;MKFPSLRLAAAACSLVVAATVAGCATGDDAVAQGGTFVFVSPGGKTELFYDPPSDRGAVGKVSGEDLMTDGKTTSLTDYEGQVVVLNVWGQWCGPCRGEADDLEKVYENTKDMGVQFLGINVRDHTKDKAQDFVVNNKVGYPSIYDPEMRTLLTLGKNYPTSVIPTTIVLDRQHRVAAVFLKELLVEDLQPVVERVAQEPQDQG
;
A
#
# COMPACT_ATOMS: atom_id res chain seq x y z
N MET A 1 66.19 36.98 -56.06
CA MET A 1 64.73 36.99 -55.81
C MET A 1 64.44 35.83 -54.88
N LYS A 2 64.11 36.15 -53.62
CA LYS A 2 63.90 35.15 -52.57
C LYS A 2 62.38 35.00 -52.31
N PHE A 3 61.85 33.80 -52.40
CA PHE A 3 60.49 33.50 -51.99
C PHE A 3 60.49 33.03 -50.56
N PRO A 4 59.59 33.54 -49.69
CA PRO A 4 59.49 33.01 -48.38
C PRO A 4 58.50 31.84 -48.33
N SER A 5 58.86 30.83 -47.59
CA SER A 5 58.16 29.59 -47.32
C SER A 5 56.92 29.80 -46.42
N LEU A 6 55.76 29.40 -46.92
CA LEU A 6 54.49 29.39 -46.18
C LEU A 6 54.42 28.12 -45.30
N ARG A 7 54.45 28.31 -44.03
CA ARG A 7 54.21 27.20 -43.03
C ARG A 7 52.73 27.00 -42.83
N LEU A 8 52.21 25.85 -43.29
CA LEU A 8 50.87 25.36 -42.97
C LEU A 8 50.87 24.90 -41.52
N ALA A 9 50.08 25.58 -40.72
CA ALA A 9 49.74 25.11 -39.39
C ALA A 9 48.50 24.18 -39.48
N ALA A 10 48.71 22.88 -39.23
CA ALA A 10 47.64 21.92 -39.15
C ALA A 10 46.92 22.05 -37.78
N ALA A 11 45.71 22.60 -37.77
CA ALA A 11 44.86 22.59 -36.62
C ALA A 11 44.15 21.22 -36.51
N ALA A 12 44.54 20.43 -35.52
CA ALA A 12 43.87 19.18 -35.18
C ALA A 12 42.56 19.50 -34.43
N CYS A 13 41.42 19.36 -35.10
CA CYS A 13 40.10 19.36 -34.46
C CYS A 13 39.89 18.03 -33.80
N SER A 14 40.04 17.99 -32.47
CA SER A 14 39.61 16.87 -31.64
C SER A 14 38.09 16.91 -31.49
N LEU A 15 37.37 16.06 -32.22
CA LEU A 15 35.95 15.80 -32.02
C LEU A 15 35.80 14.95 -30.75
N VAL A 16 35.35 15.59 -29.66
CA VAL A 16 34.85 14.90 -28.49
C VAL A 16 33.40 14.46 -28.79
N VAL A 17 33.22 13.20 -29.12
CA VAL A 17 31.89 12.57 -29.22
C VAL A 17 31.40 12.35 -27.78
N ALA A 18 30.57 13.25 -27.27
CA ALA A 18 29.83 13.04 -26.06
C ALA A 18 28.71 12.01 -26.37
N ALA A 19 28.94 10.75 -26.00
CA ALA A 19 27.90 9.71 -25.99
C ALA A 19 26.91 10.04 -24.89
N THR A 20 25.81 10.72 -25.22
CA THR A 20 24.63 10.83 -24.35
C THR A 20 23.95 9.47 -24.30
N VAL A 21 24.18 8.74 -23.22
CA VAL A 21 23.37 7.57 -22.87
C VAL A 21 21.98 8.10 -22.51
N ALA A 22 21.06 8.15 -23.47
CA ALA A 22 19.65 8.33 -23.23
C ALA A 22 19.14 7.02 -22.60
N GLY A 23 19.18 6.95 -21.28
CA GLY A 23 18.47 5.93 -20.52
C GLY A 23 16.97 6.13 -20.77
N CYS A 24 16.38 5.28 -21.60
CA CYS A 24 14.94 5.13 -21.65
C CYS A 24 14.49 4.52 -20.32
N ALA A 25 14.14 5.37 -19.36
CA ALA A 25 13.31 4.97 -18.24
C ALA A 25 11.88 4.78 -18.78
N THR A 26 11.61 3.60 -19.34
CA THR A 26 10.24 3.15 -19.60
C THR A 26 9.75 2.44 -18.35
N GLY A 27 9.11 3.18 -17.48
CA GLY A 27 8.46 2.69 -16.30
C GLY A 27 7.76 3.85 -15.63
N ASP A 28 6.51 4.12 -16.00
CA ASP A 28 5.59 4.93 -15.21
C ASP A 28 5.15 4.13 -13.95
N ASP A 29 6.11 3.56 -13.24
CA ASP A 29 5.91 3.10 -11.87
C ASP A 29 5.98 4.35 -11.02
N ALA A 30 4.82 4.80 -10.54
CA ALA A 30 4.71 5.97 -9.70
C ALA A 30 5.43 5.71 -8.36
N VAL A 31 6.71 6.02 -8.34
CA VAL A 31 7.58 5.91 -7.16
C VAL A 31 7.24 7.08 -6.24
N ALA A 32 6.51 6.80 -5.17
CA ALA A 32 6.31 7.75 -4.10
C ALA A 32 7.57 7.79 -3.22
N GLN A 33 8.55 8.59 -3.60
CA GLN A 33 9.73 8.84 -2.75
C GLN A 33 9.30 9.64 -1.51
N GLY A 34 9.02 8.93 -0.40
CA GLY A 34 8.84 9.53 0.92
C GLY A 34 7.65 10.51 1.09
N GLY A 35 6.65 10.46 0.19
CA GLY A 35 5.47 11.33 0.18
C GLY A 35 4.17 10.61 0.52
N THR A 36 3.05 11.29 0.30
CA THR A 36 1.72 10.69 0.37
C THR A 36 1.58 9.60 -0.70
N PHE A 37 1.00 8.47 -0.33
CA PHE A 37 0.75 7.36 -1.24
C PHE A 37 -0.10 7.80 -2.45
N VAL A 38 0.34 7.41 -3.64
CA VAL A 38 -0.40 7.61 -4.90
C VAL A 38 -0.70 6.24 -5.49
N PHE A 39 -1.99 5.92 -5.59
CA PHE A 39 -2.41 4.66 -6.16
C PHE A 39 -2.28 4.68 -7.69
N VAL A 40 -1.59 3.68 -8.22
CA VAL A 40 -1.48 3.41 -9.64
C VAL A 40 -1.59 1.90 -9.86
N SER A 41 -2.46 1.46 -10.77
CA SER A 41 -2.59 0.05 -11.15
C SER A 41 -2.26 -0.10 -12.64
N PRO A 42 -0.97 -0.25 -13.00
CA PRO A 42 -0.56 -0.41 -14.39
C PRO A 42 -1.20 -1.66 -15.01
N GLY A 43 -1.86 -1.49 -16.16
CA GLY A 43 -2.50 -2.60 -16.87
C GLY A 43 -3.63 -3.30 -16.11
N GLY A 44 -4.21 -2.65 -15.08
CA GLY A 44 -5.31 -3.23 -14.29
C GLY A 44 -4.88 -4.39 -13.37
N LYS A 45 -3.62 -4.40 -12.93
CA LYS A 45 -3.13 -5.40 -11.96
C LYS A 45 -3.93 -5.36 -10.67
N THR A 46 -4.23 -6.52 -10.11
CA THR A 46 -4.93 -6.66 -8.82
C THR A 46 -4.00 -6.91 -7.64
N GLU A 47 -2.71 -7.04 -7.89
CA GLU A 47 -1.65 -7.20 -6.90
C GLU A 47 -0.54 -6.21 -7.21
N LEU A 48 -0.22 -5.36 -6.27
CA LEU A 48 0.78 -4.30 -6.38
C LEU A 48 1.74 -4.38 -5.20
N PHE A 49 3.03 -4.33 -5.49
CA PHE A 49 4.09 -4.38 -4.48
C PHE A 49 4.98 -3.16 -4.64
N TYR A 50 5.34 -2.54 -3.51
CA TYR A 50 6.17 -1.35 -3.45
C TYR A 50 7.48 -1.69 -2.73
N ASP A 51 8.45 -2.13 -3.53
CA ASP A 51 9.77 -2.50 -3.08
C ASP A 51 10.83 -1.88 -4.02
N PRO A 52 11.92 -1.35 -3.48
CA PRO A 52 12.37 -1.35 -2.08
C PRO A 52 11.52 -0.42 -1.19
N PRO A 53 11.71 -0.45 0.16
CA PRO A 53 10.95 0.40 1.10
C PRO A 53 11.01 1.91 0.82
N SER A 54 12.06 2.40 0.13
CA SER A 54 12.17 3.79 -0.34
C SER A 54 11.07 4.21 -1.31
N ASP A 55 10.44 3.25 -1.99
CA ASP A 55 9.40 3.49 -2.99
C ASP A 55 8.00 3.59 -2.39
N ARG A 56 7.88 3.36 -1.07
CA ARG A 56 6.62 3.36 -0.34
C ARG A 56 6.19 4.75 0.07
N GLY A 57 4.93 5.10 -0.19
CA GLY A 57 4.28 6.30 0.32
C GLY A 57 3.41 6.01 1.54
N ALA A 58 3.29 6.97 2.45
CA ALA A 58 2.44 6.86 3.62
C ALA A 58 0.96 7.10 3.27
N VAL A 59 0.06 6.35 3.92
CA VAL A 59 -1.37 6.66 3.91
C VAL A 59 -1.67 7.89 4.78
N GLY A 60 -2.80 8.55 4.53
CA GLY A 60 -3.25 9.64 5.38
C GLY A 60 -3.84 9.17 6.70
N LYS A 61 -4.52 10.08 7.39
CA LYS A 61 -5.15 9.76 8.67
C LYS A 61 -6.33 8.81 8.50
N VAL A 62 -6.15 7.55 8.91
CA VAL A 62 -7.20 6.53 8.96
C VAL A 62 -7.73 6.46 10.38
N SER A 63 -8.95 6.95 10.63
CA SER A 63 -9.60 6.83 11.95
C SER A 63 -11.10 7.02 11.81
N GLY A 64 -11.87 6.37 12.69
CA GLY A 64 -13.32 6.49 12.70
C GLY A 64 -13.94 5.78 13.91
N GLU A 65 -15.26 5.74 13.95
CA GLU A 65 -16.00 5.04 14.99
C GLU A 65 -15.68 3.53 14.97
N ASP A 66 -15.45 2.96 16.14
CA ASP A 66 -15.26 1.52 16.27
C ASP A 66 -16.58 0.78 15.97
N LEU A 67 -16.51 -0.24 15.11
CA LEU A 67 -17.69 -0.98 14.70
C LEU A 67 -18.39 -1.67 15.87
N MET A 68 -17.62 -2.23 16.81
CA MET A 68 -18.15 -3.07 17.90
C MET A 68 -18.39 -2.30 19.19
N THR A 69 -17.82 -1.10 19.36
CA THR A 69 -17.88 -0.34 20.62
C THR A 69 -18.35 1.08 20.37
N ASP A 70 -19.59 1.36 20.73
CA ASP A 70 -20.20 2.68 20.57
C ASP A 70 -19.39 3.76 21.33
N GLY A 71 -19.21 4.90 20.68
CA GLY A 71 -18.47 6.04 21.22
C GLY A 71 -16.96 5.88 21.28
N LYS A 72 -16.43 4.70 20.96
CA LYS A 72 -14.98 4.50 20.80
C LYS A 72 -14.53 4.93 19.41
N THR A 73 -13.37 5.58 19.32
CA THR A 73 -12.66 5.82 18.06
C THR A 73 -11.52 4.83 17.96
N THR A 74 -11.36 4.24 16.78
CA THR A 74 -10.23 3.39 16.42
C THR A 74 -9.43 4.09 15.31
N SER A 75 -8.11 4.09 15.43
CA SER A 75 -7.21 4.83 14.54
C SER A 75 -6.02 3.98 14.14
N LEU A 76 -5.51 4.20 12.94
CA LEU A 76 -4.24 3.62 12.51
C LEU A 76 -3.08 4.02 13.45
N THR A 77 -3.14 5.23 14.04
CA THR A 77 -2.14 5.70 15.01
C THR A 77 -2.11 4.92 16.33
N ASP A 78 -3.14 4.11 16.62
CA ASP A 78 -3.14 3.23 17.80
C ASP A 78 -2.12 2.09 17.65
N TYR A 79 -1.58 1.89 16.44
CA TYR A 79 -0.68 0.81 16.05
C TYR A 79 0.68 1.31 15.54
N GLU A 80 1.14 2.46 16.05
CA GLU A 80 2.46 3.00 15.66
C GLU A 80 3.58 1.98 15.90
N GLY A 81 4.48 1.84 14.93
CA GLY A 81 5.61 0.90 14.98
C GLY A 81 5.23 -0.56 14.69
N GLN A 82 3.98 -0.85 14.41
CA GLN A 82 3.51 -2.18 13.98
C GLN A 82 3.29 -2.21 12.47
N VAL A 83 3.43 -3.39 11.87
CA VAL A 83 2.91 -3.66 10.52
C VAL A 83 1.39 -3.71 10.61
N VAL A 84 0.70 -3.00 9.72
CA VAL A 84 -0.77 -2.98 9.74
C VAL A 84 -1.33 -3.49 8.43
N VAL A 85 -2.26 -4.43 8.52
CA VAL A 85 -3.06 -4.89 7.38
C VAL A 85 -4.41 -4.19 7.44
N LEU A 86 -4.65 -3.26 6.51
CA LEU A 86 -5.95 -2.63 6.34
C LEU A 86 -6.79 -3.48 5.39
N ASN A 87 -8.00 -3.88 5.81
CA ASN A 87 -8.95 -4.59 4.97
C ASN A 87 -10.23 -3.78 4.80
N VAL A 88 -10.54 -3.39 3.57
CA VAL A 88 -11.79 -2.69 3.22
C VAL A 88 -12.84 -3.71 2.84
N TRP A 89 -13.92 -3.77 3.62
CA TRP A 89 -14.91 -4.83 3.52
C TRP A 89 -16.35 -4.35 3.76
N GLY A 90 -17.32 -5.18 3.41
CA GLY A 90 -18.72 -5.00 3.75
C GLY A 90 -19.44 -6.35 3.86
N GLN A 91 -20.42 -6.49 4.76
CA GLN A 91 -21.17 -7.74 4.93
C GLN A 91 -21.98 -8.12 3.68
N TRP A 92 -22.34 -7.15 2.84
CA TRP A 92 -23.04 -7.31 1.58
C TRP A 92 -22.14 -7.87 0.45
N CYS A 93 -20.82 -7.79 0.63
CA CYS A 93 -19.81 -8.16 -0.37
C CYS A 93 -19.55 -9.69 -0.31
N GLY A 94 -19.89 -10.40 -1.37
CA GLY A 94 -19.69 -11.86 -1.45
C GLY A 94 -18.23 -12.30 -1.24
N PRO A 95 -17.27 -11.76 -2.04
CA PRO A 95 -15.85 -12.06 -1.87
C PRO A 95 -15.29 -11.70 -0.48
N CYS A 96 -15.76 -10.59 0.14
CA CYS A 96 -15.31 -10.23 1.50
C CYS A 96 -15.71 -11.29 2.54
N ARG A 97 -16.86 -11.93 2.33
CA ARG A 97 -17.29 -13.04 3.19
C ARG A 97 -16.49 -14.31 2.93
N GLY A 98 -16.02 -14.49 1.68
CA GLY A 98 -15.17 -15.62 1.32
C GLY A 98 -13.81 -15.55 1.99
N GLU A 99 -13.19 -14.36 2.05
CA GLU A 99 -11.84 -14.19 2.60
C GLU A 99 -11.78 -14.07 4.15
N ALA A 100 -12.92 -13.92 4.84
CA ALA A 100 -12.94 -13.58 6.27
C ALA A 100 -12.18 -14.57 7.16
N ASP A 101 -12.37 -15.88 6.94
CA ASP A 101 -11.69 -16.92 7.70
C ASP A 101 -10.18 -16.97 7.38
N ASP A 102 -9.80 -16.69 6.14
CA ASP A 102 -8.40 -16.67 5.72
C ASP A 102 -7.66 -15.45 6.32
N LEU A 103 -8.30 -14.27 6.30
CA LEU A 103 -7.75 -13.07 6.93
C LEU A 103 -7.59 -13.25 8.45
N GLU A 104 -8.58 -13.81 9.13
CA GLU A 104 -8.50 -14.12 10.56
C GLU A 104 -7.35 -15.08 10.85
N LYS A 105 -7.17 -16.12 10.04
CA LYS A 105 -6.07 -17.07 10.18
C LYS A 105 -4.71 -16.42 10.00
N VAL A 106 -4.56 -15.52 9.00
CA VAL A 106 -3.30 -14.76 8.83
C VAL A 106 -3.06 -13.86 10.04
N TYR A 107 -4.09 -13.17 10.55
CA TYR A 107 -3.99 -12.36 11.76
C TYR A 107 -3.48 -13.18 12.95
N GLU A 108 -4.14 -14.31 13.25
CA GLU A 108 -3.74 -15.20 14.35
C GLU A 108 -2.30 -15.72 14.21
N ASN A 109 -1.86 -16.03 12.98
CA ASN A 109 -0.51 -16.52 12.70
C ASN A 109 0.57 -15.43 12.82
N THR A 110 0.22 -14.16 12.69
CA THR A 110 1.20 -13.06 12.56
C THR A 110 1.15 -12.03 13.69
N LYS A 111 0.10 -11.99 14.51
CA LYS A 111 -0.08 -10.99 15.58
C LYS A 111 1.10 -10.92 16.55
N ASP A 112 1.72 -12.06 16.89
CA ASP A 112 2.87 -12.13 17.78
C ASP A 112 4.18 -11.62 17.13
N MET A 113 4.16 -11.33 15.82
CA MET A 113 5.28 -10.73 15.08
C MET A 113 5.21 -9.20 15.05
N GLY A 114 4.27 -8.59 15.79
CA GLY A 114 4.02 -7.14 15.76
C GLY A 114 3.21 -6.72 14.52
N VAL A 115 2.29 -7.58 14.11
CA VAL A 115 1.32 -7.31 13.03
C VAL A 115 -0.05 -7.07 13.64
N GLN A 116 -0.74 -6.05 13.15
CA GLN A 116 -2.11 -5.75 13.49
C GLN A 116 -2.99 -5.72 12.24
N PHE A 117 -4.23 -6.18 12.38
CA PHE A 117 -5.25 -6.02 11.34
C PHE A 117 -6.24 -4.93 11.76
N LEU A 118 -6.66 -4.13 10.80
CA LEU A 118 -7.67 -3.09 10.97
C LEU A 118 -8.64 -3.11 9.80
N GLY A 119 -9.87 -3.51 10.06
CA GLY A 119 -10.95 -3.47 9.08
C GLY A 119 -11.46 -2.04 8.85
N ILE A 120 -11.95 -1.76 7.65
CA ILE A 120 -12.73 -0.57 7.33
C ILE A 120 -14.04 -1.08 6.71
N ASN A 121 -15.11 -1.07 7.53
CA ASN A 121 -16.43 -1.52 7.10
C ASN A 121 -17.14 -0.41 6.34
N VAL A 122 -17.52 -0.67 5.10
CA VAL A 122 -18.07 0.33 4.18
C VAL A 122 -19.41 -0.09 3.58
N ARG A 123 -20.26 0.90 3.26
CA ARG A 123 -21.58 0.73 2.64
C ARG A 123 -22.54 -0.19 3.41
N ASP A 124 -22.27 -0.46 4.67
CA ASP A 124 -23.20 -1.12 5.58
C ASP A 124 -24.02 -0.08 6.32
N HIS A 125 -25.18 0.29 5.75
CA HIS A 125 -26.06 1.29 6.35
C HIS A 125 -26.80 0.78 7.61
N THR A 126 -26.72 -0.51 7.89
CA THR A 126 -27.24 -1.14 9.10
C THR A 126 -26.08 -1.69 9.90
N LYS A 127 -25.63 -0.94 10.91
CA LYS A 127 -24.46 -1.27 11.75
C LYS A 127 -24.55 -2.67 12.35
N ASP A 128 -25.74 -3.03 12.87
CA ASP A 128 -25.99 -4.33 13.51
C ASP A 128 -25.64 -5.52 12.58
N LYS A 129 -25.92 -5.42 11.27
CA LYS A 129 -25.58 -6.49 10.32
C LYS A 129 -24.08 -6.67 10.15
N ALA A 130 -23.33 -5.57 10.17
CA ALA A 130 -21.88 -5.64 10.14
C ALA A 130 -21.32 -6.22 11.45
N GLN A 131 -21.90 -5.86 12.59
CA GLN A 131 -21.56 -6.44 13.90
C GLN A 131 -21.88 -7.93 13.96
N ASP A 132 -23.06 -8.35 13.49
CA ASP A 132 -23.46 -9.77 13.40
C ASP A 132 -22.46 -10.56 12.53
N PHE A 133 -22.00 -9.95 11.43
CA PHE A 133 -20.99 -10.58 10.58
C PHE A 133 -19.69 -10.83 11.34
N VAL A 134 -19.16 -9.83 12.04
CA VAL A 134 -17.94 -9.94 12.86
C VAL A 134 -18.08 -11.05 13.92
N VAL A 135 -19.21 -11.09 14.63
CA VAL A 135 -19.48 -12.11 15.68
C VAL A 135 -19.59 -13.51 15.08
N ASN A 136 -20.36 -13.66 14.00
CA ASN A 136 -20.65 -14.97 13.40
C ASN A 136 -19.40 -15.59 12.72
N ASN A 137 -18.50 -14.76 12.17
CA ASN A 137 -17.25 -15.21 11.56
C ASN A 137 -16.06 -15.14 12.53
N LYS A 138 -16.31 -14.77 13.81
CA LYS A 138 -15.28 -14.72 14.87
C LYS A 138 -14.07 -13.85 14.50
N VAL A 139 -14.31 -12.76 13.78
CA VAL A 139 -13.23 -11.82 13.40
C VAL A 139 -12.64 -11.19 14.66
N GLY A 140 -11.36 -11.45 14.94
CA GLY A 140 -10.67 -11.08 16.17
C GLY A 140 -10.02 -9.69 16.15
N TYR A 141 -9.99 -9.03 15.01
CA TYR A 141 -9.40 -7.69 14.86
C TYR A 141 -10.47 -6.60 14.74
N PRO A 142 -10.15 -5.36 15.18
CA PRO A 142 -11.10 -4.24 15.15
C PRO A 142 -11.43 -3.77 13.76
N SER A 143 -12.57 -3.12 13.60
CA SER A 143 -12.97 -2.44 12.36
C SER A 143 -13.48 -1.04 12.65
N ILE A 144 -13.15 -0.10 11.76
CA ILE A 144 -13.77 1.22 11.68
C ILE A 144 -15.10 1.08 10.94
N TYR A 145 -16.16 1.64 11.50
CA TYR A 145 -17.47 1.76 10.85
C TYR A 145 -17.51 3.02 9.98
N ASP A 146 -17.48 2.86 8.66
CA ASP A 146 -17.43 3.95 7.69
C ASP A 146 -18.40 3.72 6.50
N PRO A 147 -19.72 3.71 6.75
CA PRO A 147 -20.72 3.46 5.71
C PRO A 147 -20.63 4.47 4.53
N GLU A 148 -20.12 5.66 4.80
CA GLU A 148 -19.96 6.75 3.85
C GLU A 148 -18.62 6.71 3.09
N MET A 149 -17.73 5.76 3.41
CA MET A 149 -16.39 5.59 2.78
C MET A 149 -15.46 6.82 2.92
N ARG A 150 -15.59 7.61 3.97
CA ARG A 150 -14.79 8.83 4.15
C ARG A 150 -13.32 8.53 4.42
N THR A 151 -13.05 7.45 5.15
CA THR A 151 -11.68 6.98 5.42
C THR A 151 -10.93 6.56 4.16
N LEU A 152 -11.63 6.06 3.13
CA LEU A 152 -11.01 5.65 1.88
C LEU A 152 -10.37 6.83 1.15
N LEU A 153 -10.88 8.05 1.33
CA LEU A 153 -10.33 9.26 0.73
C LEU A 153 -8.96 9.62 1.32
N THR A 154 -8.61 9.06 2.48
CA THR A 154 -7.34 9.29 3.16
C THR A 154 -6.27 8.24 2.83
N LEU A 155 -6.66 7.14 2.18
CA LEU A 155 -5.74 6.04 1.84
C LEU A 155 -4.71 6.40 0.75
N GLY A 156 -4.90 7.53 0.07
CA GLY A 156 -3.96 8.01 -0.94
C GLY A 156 -4.65 8.67 -2.12
N LYS A 157 -3.87 9.34 -2.96
CA LYS A 157 -4.40 9.93 -4.20
C LYS A 157 -4.79 8.80 -5.16
N ASN A 158 -5.89 9.01 -5.89
CA ASN A 158 -6.42 8.09 -6.90
C ASN A 158 -6.81 6.69 -6.37
N TYR A 159 -6.96 6.52 -5.04
CA TYR A 159 -7.38 5.24 -4.48
C TYR A 159 -8.75 4.83 -5.05
N PRO A 160 -8.91 3.57 -5.55
CA PRO A 160 -10.15 3.12 -6.19
C PRO A 160 -11.21 2.75 -5.14
N THR A 161 -12.02 3.71 -4.72
CA THR A 161 -13.07 3.51 -3.70
C THR A 161 -14.17 2.53 -4.12
N SER A 162 -14.20 2.10 -5.39
CA SER A 162 -15.21 1.17 -5.91
C SER A 162 -14.80 -0.30 -5.82
N VAL A 163 -13.52 -0.61 -5.58
CA VAL A 163 -13.00 -1.99 -5.53
C VAL A 163 -13.06 -2.50 -4.10
N ILE A 164 -13.91 -3.49 -3.85
CA ILE A 164 -14.12 -4.13 -2.54
C ILE A 164 -14.27 -5.64 -2.79
N PRO A 165 -13.48 -6.50 -2.10
CA PRO A 165 -12.50 -6.16 -1.06
C PRO A 165 -11.25 -5.49 -1.61
N THR A 166 -10.59 -4.74 -0.74
CA THR A 166 -9.21 -4.30 -0.94
C THR A 166 -8.44 -4.51 0.35
N THR A 167 -7.26 -5.12 0.25
CA THR A 167 -6.35 -5.30 1.38
C THR A 167 -5.05 -4.57 1.11
N ILE A 168 -4.60 -3.77 2.09
CA ILE A 168 -3.37 -2.97 2.02
C ILE A 168 -2.45 -3.40 3.16
N VAL A 169 -1.23 -3.80 2.84
CA VAL A 169 -0.19 -4.09 3.83
C VAL A 169 0.66 -2.84 4.01
N LEU A 170 0.70 -2.34 5.25
CA LEU A 170 1.50 -1.19 5.65
C LEU A 170 2.72 -1.65 6.45
N ASP A 171 3.86 -1.04 6.19
CA ASP A 171 5.06 -1.24 7.02
C ASP A 171 4.96 -0.52 8.38
N ARG A 172 5.99 -0.64 9.22
CA ARG A 172 6.00 -0.06 10.58
C ARG A 172 5.94 1.46 10.62
N GLN A 173 6.21 2.14 9.50
CA GLN A 173 6.06 3.59 9.31
C GLN A 173 4.71 3.93 8.64
N HIS A 174 3.81 2.97 8.54
CA HIS A 174 2.50 3.05 7.87
C HIS A 174 2.61 3.50 6.41
N ARG A 175 3.67 3.10 5.71
CA ARG A 175 3.85 3.26 4.27
C ARG A 175 3.32 2.01 3.56
N VAL A 176 2.74 2.17 2.38
CA VAL A 176 2.14 1.07 1.62
C VAL A 176 3.23 0.15 1.07
N ALA A 177 3.25 -1.10 1.51
CA ALA A 177 4.15 -2.16 1.02
C ALA A 177 3.49 -3.03 -0.06
N ALA A 178 2.18 -3.28 0.06
CA ALA A 178 1.42 -4.01 -0.94
C ALA A 178 -0.06 -3.60 -0.97
N VAL A 179 -0.71 -3.76 -2.13
CA VAL A 179 -2.15 -3.57 -2.32
C VAL A 179 -2.71 -4.75 -3.08
N PHE A 180 -3.79 -5.32 -2.59
CA PHE A 180 -4.54 -6.38 -3.23
C PHE A 180 -5.98 -5.92 -3.50
N LEU A 181 -6.41 -6.07 -4.74
CA LEU A 181 -7.74 -5.66 -5.24
C LEU A 181 -8.58 -6.89 -5.60
N LYS A 182 -8.51 -7.90 -4.79
CA LYS A 182 -9.18 -9.20 -4.97
C LYS A 182 -9.45 -9.86 -3.62
N GLU A 183 -10.30 -10.88 -3.62
CA GLU A 183 -10.41 -11.84 -2.52
C GLU A 183 -9.06 -12.53 -2.29
N LEU A 184 -8.68 -12.71 -1.02
CA LEU A 184 -7.39 -13.27 -0.61
C LEU A 184 -7.56 -14.59 0.13
N LEU A 185 -6.63 -15.51 -0.16
CA LEU A 185 -6.41 -16.72 0.62
C LEU A 185 -5.19 -16.53 1.54
N VAL A 186 -5.01 -17.44 2.50
CA VAL A 186 -3.84 -17.42 3.40
C VAL A 186 -2.52 -17.41 2.61
N GLU A 187 -2.42 -18.22 1.56
CA GLU A 187 -1.24 -18.34 0.71
C GLU A 187 -0.91 -17.06 -0.09
N ASP A 188 -1.89 -16.21 -0.35
CA ASP A 188 -1.67 -14.92 -1.01
C ASP A 188 -1.10 -13.88 -0.04
N LEU A 189 -1.66 -13.78 1.17
CA LEU A 189 -1.42 -12.68 2.08
C LEU A 189 -0.30 -12.95 3.09
N GLN A 190 -0.29 -14.14 3.72
CA GLN A 190 0.61 -14.43 4.82
C GLN A 190 2.09 -14.24 4.47
N PRO A 191 2.61 -14.73 3.32
CA PRO A 191 4.02 -14.55 2.96
C PRO A 191 4.42 -13.07 2.83
N VAL A 192 3.50 -12.22 2.37
CA VAL A 192 3.74 -10.78 2.23
C VAL A 192 3.80 -10.09 3.58
N VAL A 193 2.85 -10.40 4.47
CA VAL A 193 2.80 -9.85 5.82
C VAL A 193 4.03 -10.26 6.63
N GLU A 194 4.40 -11.54 6.59
CA GLU A 194 5.60 -12.05 7.29
C GLU A 194 6.88 -11.38 6.76
N ARG A 195 7.01 -11.21 5.44
CA ARG A 195 8.15 -10.51 4.84
C ARG A 195 8.28 -9.09 5.35
N VAL A 196 7.17 -8.33 5.34
CA VAL A 196 7.16 -6.92 5.82
C VAL A 196 7.42 -6.85 7.32
N ALA A 197 6.90 -7.81 8.11
CA ALA A 197 7.15 -7.87 9.55
C ALA A 197 8.61 -8.20 9.92
N GLN A 198 9.34 -8.88 9.02
CA GLN A 198 10.75 -9.23 9.20
C GLN A 198 11.71 -8.13 8.71
N GLU A 199 11.21 -7.08 8.08
CA GLU A 199 12.04 -5.95 7.66
C GLU A 199 12.70 -5.28 8.87
N PRO A 200 13.97 -4.83 8.75
CA PRO A 200 14.63 -4.10 9.83
C PRO A 200 13.81 -2.89 10.26
N GLN A 201 13.76 -2.63 11.57
CA GLN A 201 13.23 -1.36 12.05
C GLN A 201 14.23 -0.27 11.67
N ASP A 202 13.84 0.65 10.77
CA ASP A 202 14.64 1.83 10.52
C ASP A 202 14.77 2.59 11.85
N GLN A 203 15.98 2.61 12.40
CA GLN A 203 16.30 3.49 13.52
C GLN A 203 16.39 4.90 12.93
N GLY A 204 15.28 5.66 13.05
CA GLY A 204 15.21 7.06 12.65
C GLY A 204 16.15 7.95 13.47
#